data_9be9cc75cb82b9755786f28acbc54f51
#
_entry.id   9be9cc75cb82b9755786f28acbc54f51
#
_cell.length_a   1.000
_cell.length_b   1.000
_cell.length_c   1.000
_cell.angle_alpha   90.00
_cell.angle_beta   90.00
_cell.angle_gamma   90.00
#
_symmetry.space_group_name_H-M   'P 1'
#
loop_
_entity.id
_entity.type
_entity.pdbx_description
1 polymer ?
#
loop_
_entity_poly.entity_id
_entity_poly.type
_entity_poly.pdbx_seq_one_letter_code
_entity_poly.pdbx_strand_id
1 'polypeptide(L)'
;MSEIALRNVCKQFDSEHYGVKDFNLDIHDKEFVIFVGPSGCGKSTTLRIIAGLEEITDGELWIDGEFSNYLEPKERGMSMVFQNYALYPNMTVYGNMAYALKIRKLPKDEIDRKVHEVAKILEIDQLLDRRPAALSGGQKQRVAIGRAIIRKPKAFLMDEPLSNLDAKLRAQMRVELVKLHKQLDTTIIYVTHDQTEAMTLGTKIVVMKDGLIQQVGAPQSIYDNP
;
A
#
# COMPACT_ATOMS: atom_id res chain seq x y z
N MET A 1 3.89 13.38 -10.89
CA MET A 1 2.55 13.45 -10.30
C MET A 1 1.95 12.06 -10.42
N SER A 2 1.27 11.58 -9.41
CA SER A 2 0.63 10.26 -9.45
C SER A 2 -0.86 10.44 -9.21
N GLU A 3 -1.65 10.40 -10.27
CA GLU A 3 -3.10 10.53 -10.21
C GLU A 3 -3.74 9.19 -10.57
N ILE A 4 -4.68 8.72 -9.73
CA ILE A 4 -5.39 7.47 -9.95
C ILE A 4 -6.88 7.78 -9.94
N ALA A 5 -7.58 7.43 -11.02
CA ALA A 5 -9.02 7.62 -11.12
C ALA A 5 -9.72 6.29 -11.38
N LEU A 6 -10.72 6.00 -10.57
CA LEU A 6 -11.64 4.87 -10.76
C LEU A 6 -12.99 5.42 -11.20
N ARG A 7 -13.56 4.87 -12.25
CA ARG A 7 -14.83 5.27 -12.87
C ARG A 7 -15.76 4.08 -13.00
N ASN A 8 -16.84 4.08 -12.22
CA ASN A 8 -17.87 3.03 -12.20
C ASN A 8 -17.28 1.62 -12.08
N VAL A 9 -16.17 1.48 -11.33
CA VAL A 9 -15.45 0.20 -11.24
C VAL A 9 -16.30 -0.81 -10.50
N CYS A 10 -16.50 -1.97 -11.13
CA CYS A 10 -17.17 -3.12 -10.57
C CYS A 10 -16.24 -4.35 -10.60
N LYS A 11 -16.31 -5.14 -9.53
CA LYS A 11 -15.75 -6.49 -9.48
C LYS A 11 -16.82 -7.45 -9.02
N GLN A 12 -17.20 -8.33 -9.90
CA GLN A 12 -18.14 -9.41 -9.64
C GLN A 12 -17.38 -10.74 -9.63
N PHE A 13 -17.54 -11.54 -8.58
CA PHE A 13 -16.91 -12.84 -8.46
C PHE A 13 -17.79 -13.96 -9.01
N ASP A 14 -19.11 -13.84 -8.83
CA ASP A 14 -20.13 -14.74 -9.36
C ASP A 14 -21.44 -13.96 -9.61
N SER A 15 -22.48 -14.64 -10.10
CA SER A 15 -23.76 -13.99 -10.49
C SER A 15 -24.46 -13.22 -9.36
N GLU A 16 -24.11 -13.49 -8.10
CA GLU A 16 -24.82 -12.92 -6.93
C GLU A 16 -23.90 -12.03 -6.08
N HIS A 17 -22.55 -12.19 -6.19
CA HIS A 17 -21.61 -11.54 -5.28
C HIS A 17 -20.71 -10.51 -5.98
N TYR A 18 -20.91 -9.24 -5.59
CA TYR A 18 -20.01 -8.14 -5.94
C TYR A 18 -18.99 -7.94 -4.81
N GLY A 19 -17.72 -7.97 -5.16
CA GLY A 19 -16.65 -7.52 -4.26
C GLY A 19 -16.50 -6.02 -4.23
N VAL A 20 -16.77 -5.36 -5.39
CA VAL A 20 -16.77 -3.90 -5.56
C VAL A 20 -17.88 -3.55 -6.55
N LYS A 21 -18.64 -2.50 -6.28
CA LYS A 21 -19.75 -2.09 -7.12
C LYS A 21 -19.78 -0.56 -7.25
N ASP A 22 -19.88 -0.10 -8.49
CA ASP A 22 -20.01 1.32 -8.85
C ASP A 22 -19.01 2.24 -8.09
N PHE A 23 -17.75 1.80 -8.05
CA PHE A 23 -16.72 2.48 -7.26
C PHE A 23 -16.14 3.64 -8.06
N ASN A 24 -16.38 4.86 -7.59
CA ASN A 24 -15.94 6.12 -8.18
C ASN A 24 -15.05 6.87 -7.20
N LEU A 25 -13.78 7.09 -7.55
CA LEU A 25 -12.83 7.77 -6.68
C LEU A 25 -11.70 8.43 -7.47
N ASP A 26 -11.37 9.66 -7.09
CA ASP A 26 -10.14 10.35 -7.51
C ASP A 26 -9.14 10.37 -6.36
N ILE A 27 -7.92 9.89 -6.64
CA ILE A 27 -6.78 9.90 -5.74
C ILE A 27 -5.73 10.80 -6.36
N HIS A 28 -5.44 11.91 -5.69
CA HIS A 28 -4.48 12.89 -6.17
C HIS A 28 -3.05 12.58 -5.72
N ASP A 29 -2.11 13.19 -6.40
CA ASP A 29 -0.68 13.07 -6.07
C ASP A 29 -0.42 13.41 -4.59
N LYS A 30 0.39 12.57 -3.93
CA LYS A 30 0.80 12.73 -2.52
C LYS A 30 -0.31 12.61 -1.47
N GLU A 31 -1.51 12.19 -1.84
CA GLU A 31 -2.53 11.88 -0.86
C GLU A 31 -2.19 10.60 -0.08
N PHE A 32 -2.58 10.59 1.20
CA PHE A 32 -2.64 9.37 2.02
C PHE A 32 -4.10 8.94 2.13
N VAL A 33 -4.53 8.08 1.20
CA VAL A 33 -5.93 7.63 1.10
C VAL A 33 -6.12 6.35 1.88
N ILE A 34 -7.15 6.31 2.75
CA ILE A 34 -7.44 5.13 3.57
C ILE A 34 -8.79 4.55 3.20
N PHE A 35 -8.80 3.27 2.86
CA PHE A 35 -10.02 2.48 2.74
C PHE A 35 -10.32 1.83 4.08
N VAL A 36 -11.44 2.18 4.71
CA VAL A 36 -11.88 1.66 6.00
C VAL A 36 -13.28 1.06 5.90
N GLY A 37 -13.53 0.00 6.65
CA GLY A 37 -14.84 -0.68 6.68
C GLY A 37 -14.72 -2.10 7.21
N PRO A 38 -15.83 -2.82 7.37
CA PRO A 38 -15.86 -4.19 7.88
C PRO A 38 -15.10 -5.17 6.98
N SER A 39 -14.76 -6.34 7.53
CA SER A 39 -14.13 -7.41 6.74
C SER A 39 -15.05 -7.83 5.59
N GLY A 40 -14.48 -8.09 4.42
CA GLY A 40 -15.24 -8.52 3.24
C GLY A 40 -15.93 -7.39 2.45
N CYS A 41 -15.83 -6.11 2.85
CA CYS A 41 -16.51 -5.02 2.15
C CYS A 41 -15.82 -4.52 0.87
N GLY A 42 -14.81 -5.22 0.35
CA GLY A 42 -14.19 -4.90 -0.94
C GLY A 42 -12.88 -4.10 -0.90
N LYS A 43 -12.36 -3.69 0.28
CA LYS A 43 -11.13 -2.87 0.42
C LYS A 43 -9.91 -3.48 -0.26
N SER A 44 -9.54 -4.70 0.14
CA SER A 44 -8.39 -5.41 -0.44
C SER A 44 -8.61 -5.76 -1.91
N THR A 45 -9.87 -6.01 -2.32
CA THR A 45 -10.23 -6.21 -3.72
C THR A 45 -9.94 -4.96 -4.54
N THR A 46 -10.40 -3.78 -4.08
CA THR A 46 -10.12 -2.50 -4.75
C THR A 46 -8.61 -2.22 -4.81
N LEU A 47 -7.89 -2.48 -3.71
CA LEU A 47 -6.44 -2.32 -3.69
C LEU A 47 -5.74 -3.22 -4.72
N ARG A 48 -6.17 -4.49 -4.85
CA ARG A 48 -5.65 -5.44 -5.84
C ARG A 48 -6.00 -5.07 -7.27
N ILE A 49 -7.19 -4.50 -7.50
CA ILE A 49 -7.58 -3.93 -8.80
C ILE A 49 -6.59 -2.84 -9.20
N ILE A 50 -6.29 -1.89 -8.32
CA ILE A 50 -5.32 -0.81 -8.58
C ILE A 50 -3.93 -1.38 -8.85
N ALA A 51 -3.53 -2.43 -8.12
CA ALA A 51 -2.24 -3.12 -8.31
C ALA A 51 -2.16 -3.92 -9.62
N GLY A 52 -3.29 -4.22 -10.28
CA GLY A 52 -3.36 -5.14 -11.42
C GLY A 52 -3.29 -6.62 -11.04
N LEU A 53 -3.57 -6.94 -9.78
CA LEU A 53 -3.62 -8.30 -9.25
C LEU A 53 -5.03 -8.90 -9.29
N GLU A 54 -6.01 -8.09 -9.63
CA GLU A 54 -7.41 -8.46 -9.80
C GLU A 54 -7.98 -7.71 -11.00
N GLU A 55 -8.72 -8.41 -11.85
CA GLU A 55 -9.33 -7.84 -13.04
C GLU A 55 -10.62 -7.09 -12.71
N ILE A 56 -10.86 -5.99 -13.39
CA ILE A 56 -12.10 -5.23 -13.37
C ILE A 56 -13.14 -5.98 -14.20
N THR A 57 -14.36 -6.15 -13.68
CA THR A 57 -15.48 -6.74 -14.43
C THR A 57 -16.15 -5.68 -15.31
N ASP A 58 -16.31 -4.45 -14.79
CA ASP A 58 -16.87 -3.32 -15.52
C ASP A 58 -16.31 -2.01 -14.98
N GLY A 59 -16.33 -0.94 -15.76
CA GLY A 59 -15.78 0.36 -15.41
C GLY A 59 -14.32 0.53 -15.84
N GLU A 60 -13.69 1.61 -15.38
CA GLU A 60 -12.39 2.04 -15.88
C GLU A 60 -11.45 2.44 -14.74
N LEU A 61 -10.19 2.05 -14.88
CA LEU A 61 -9.06 2.52 -14.07
C LEU A 61 -8.11 3.34 -14.94
N TRP A 62 -7.81 4.54 -14.47
CA TRP A 62 -6.87 5.46 -15.10
C TRP A 62 -5.72 5.75 -14.14
N ILE A 63 -4.47 5.69 -14.63
CA ILE A 63 -3.26 6.02 -13.87
C ILE A 63 -2.48 7.06 -14.66
N ASP A 64 -2.29 8.25 -14.10
CA ASP A 64 -1.63 9.39 -14.78
C ASP A 64 -2.26 9.74 -16.15
N GLY A 65 -3.59 9.61 -16.26
CA GLY A 65 -4.32 9.85 -17.51
C GLY A 65 -4.23 8.72 -18.53
N GLU A 66 -3.57 7.60 -18.21
CA GLU A 66 -3.48 6.41 -19.05
C GLU A 66 -4.52 5.37 -18.65
N PHE A 67 -5.31 4.87 -19.61
CA PHE A 67 -6.26 3.78 -19.38
C PHE A 67 -5.52 2.49 -19.01
N SER A 68 -5.79 1.96 -17.81
CA SER A 68 -4.93 0.98 -17.15
C SER A 68 -5.58 -0.37 -16.85
N ASN A 69 -6.79 -0.64 -17.32
CA ASN A 69 -7.48 -1.91 -17.05
C ASN A 69 -6.64 -3.14 -17.44
N TYR A 70 -5.97 -3.08 -18.58
CA TYR A 70 -5.23 -4.21 -19.16
C TYR A 70 -3.71 -4.14 -18.93
N LEU A 71 -3.22 -3.11 -18.23
CA LEU A 71 -1.80 -3.03 -17.89
C LEU A 71 -1.42 -4.09 -16.87
N GLU A 72 -0.32 -4.80 -17.13
CA GLU A 72 0.22 -5.76 -16.18
C GLU A 72 0.71 -5.05 -14.88
N PRO A 73 0.74 -5.74 -13.72
CA PRO A 73 1.16 -5.15 -12.45
C PRO A 73 2.51 -4.42 -12.49
N LYS A 74 3.47 -4.96 -13.28
CA LYS A 74 4.81 -4.38 -13.45
C LYS A 74 4.81 -3.03 -14.17
N GLU A 75 3.80 -2.76 -15.02
CA GLU A 75 3.67 -1.59 -15.87
C GLU A 75 2.98 -0.43 -15.14
N ARG A 76 2.14 -0.73 -14.15
CA ARG A 76 1.41 0.28 -13.36
C ARG A 76 2.29 1.13 -12.44
N GLY A 77 3.54 0.72 -12.23
CA GLY A 77 4.48 1.46 -11.38
C GLY A 77 4.16 1.46 -9.89
N MET A 78 3.29 0.57 -9.42
CA MET A 78 2.89 0.46 -8.02
C MET A 78 3.82 -0.45 -7.21
N SER A 79 3.87 -0.25 -5.89
CA SER A 79 4.51 -1.19 -4.96
C SER A 79 3.53 -1.58 -3.86
N MET A 80 3.36 -2.89 -3.64
CA MET A 80 2.43 -3.42 -2.65
C MET A 80 3.15 -3.97 -1.42
N VAL A 81 2.62 -3.62 -0.24
CA VAL A 81 2.98 -4.19 1.06
C VAL A 81 1.81 -5.03 1.53
N PHE A 82 2.04 -6.34 1.68
CA PHE A 82 1.01 -7.31 2.06
C PHE A 82 0.91 -7.45 3.58
N GLN A 83 -0.24 -7.87 4.08
CA GLN A 83 -0.52 -8.14 5.48
C GLN A 83 0.49 -9.09 6.14
N ASN A 84 0.95 -10.13 5.41
CA ASN A 84 1.94 -11.10 5.86
C ASN A 84 3.39 -10.70 5.55
N TYR A 85 3.61 -9.42 5.18
CA TYR A 85 4.91 -8.84 4.76
C TYR A 85 5.49 -9.44 3.48
N ALA A 86 5.15 -10.67 3.12
CA ALA A 86 5.62 -11.45 1.96
C ALA A 86 7.14 -11.37 1.73
N LEU A 87 7.95 -11.41 2.81
CA LEU A 87 9.40 -11.41 2.73
C LEU A 87 9.92 -12.76 2.20
N TYR A 88 10.99 -12.71 1.42
CA TYR A 88 11.68 -13.91 0.97
C TYR A 88 12.45 -14.54 2.15
N PRO A 89 12.02 -15.71 2.68
CA PRO A 89 12.55 -16.24 3.95
C PRO A 89 14.01 -16.67 3.85
N ASN A 90 14.46 -17.08 2.67
CA ASN A 90 15.81 -17.56 2.40
C ASN A 90 16.81 -16.43 2.10
N MET A 91 16.36 -15.20 1.98
CA MET A 91 17.20 -14.03 1.74
C MET A 91 17.40 -13.23 3.02
N THR A 92 18.56 -12.59 3.14
CA THR A 92 18.80 -11.58 4.18
C THR A 92 17.90 -10.35 3.97
N VAL A 93 17.88 -9.42 4.94
CA VAL A 93 17.24 -8.10 4.77
C VAL A 93 17.79 -7.38 3.55
N TYR A 94 19.12 -7.33 3.43
CA TYR A 94 19.78 -6.79 2.23
C TYR A 94 19.28 -7.47 0.95
N GLY A 95 19.26 -8.81 0.93
CA GLY A 95 18.78 -9.58 -0.22
C GLY A 95 17.34 -9.28 -0.61
N ASN A 96 16.45 -9.16 0.38
CA ASN A 96 15.05 -8.78 0.18
C ASN A 96 14.92 -7.40 -0.49
N MET A 97 15.67 -6.41 0.00
CA MET A 97 15.64 -5.05 -0.56
C MET A 97 16.29 -4.98 -1.93
N ALA A 98 17.45 -5.62 -2.12
CA ALA A 98 18.21 -5.58 -3.37
C ALA A 98 17.55 -6.34 -4.53
N TYR A 99 16.63 -7.28 -4.25
CA TYR A 99 16.13 -8.23 -5.23
C TYR A 99 15.53 -7.56 -6.48
N ALA A 100 14.66 -6.58 -6.30
CA ALA A 100 14.03 -5.87 -7.43
C ALA A 100 15.04 -5.10 -8.29
N LEU A 101 16.08 -4.54 -7.67
CA LEU A 101 17.14 -3.81 -8.37
C LEU A 101 18.06 -4.77 -9.17
N LYS A 102 18.32 -5.96 -8.61
CA LYS A 102 19.07 -7.03 -9.31
C LYS A 102 18.34 -7.51 -10.57
N ILE A 103 17.01 -7.71 -10.49
CA ILE A 103 16.21 -8.06 -11.67
C ILE A 103 16.29 -6.99 -12.75
N ARG A 104 16.32 -5.71 -12.36
CA ARG A 104 16.53 -4.58 -13.28
C ARG A 104 17.96 -4.44 -13.77
N LYS A 105 18.88 -5.35 -13.36
CA LYS A 105 20.30 -5.39 -13.75
C LYS A 105 21.07 -4.09 -13.44
N LEU A 106 20.72 -3.41 -12.34
CA LEU A 106 21.50 -2.25 -11.89
C LEU A 106 22.93 -2.67 -11.47
N PRO A 107 23.92 -1.77 -11.59
CA PRO A 107 25.28 -1.98 -11.08
C PRO A 107 25.30 -2.29 -9.58
N LYS A 108 26.24 -3.14 -9.15
CA LYS A 108 26.30 -3.62 -7.75
C LYS A 108 26.52 -2.48 -6.75
N ASP A 109 27.36 -1.54 -7.06
CA ASP A 109 27.65 -0.34 -6.26
C ASP A 109 26.43 0.57 -6.11
N GLU A 110 25.63 0.71 -7.16
CA GLU A 110 24.38 1.47 -7.12
C GLU A 110 23.33 0.76 -6.25
N ILE A 111 23.21 -0.57 -6.37
CA ILE A 111 22.33 -1.38 -5.53
C ILE A 111 22.72 -1.21 -4.06
N ASP A 112 24.01 -1.35 -3.74
CA ASP A 112 24.52 -1.24 -2.38
C ASP A 112 24.20 0.14 -1.77
N ARG A 113 24.49 1.21 -2.52
CA ARG A 113 24.19 2.58 -2.10
C ARG A 113 22.70 2.78 -1.79
N LYS A 114 21.80 2.34 -2.70
CA LYS A 114 20.34 2.47 -2.53
C LYS A 114 19.82 1.67 -1.36
N VAL A 115 20.33 0.45 -1.15
CA VAL A 115 19.92 -0.39 -0.01
C VAL A 115 20.29 0.27 1.30
N HIS A 116 21.51 0.75 1.47
CA HIS A 116 21.96 1.42 2.68
C HIS A 116 21.22 2.75 2.93
N GLU A 117 20.95 3.53 1.87
CA GLU A 117 20.16 4.76 1.95
C GLU A 117 18.76 4.49 2.54
N VAL A 118 18.03 3.52 1.96
CA VAL A 118 16.69 3.16 2.43
C VAL A 118 16.73 2.50 3.81
N ALA A 119 17.72 1.67 4.09
CA ALA A 119 17.89 1.02 5.39
C ALA A 119 18.08 2.05 6.53
N LYS A 120 18.83 3.11 6.29
CA LYS A 120 19.00 4.23 7.24
C LYS A 120 17.70 4.98 7.48
N ILE A 121 16.93 5.29 6.43
CA ILE A 121 15.61 5.96 6.56
C ILE A 121 14.69 5.16 7.48
N LEU A 122 14.76 3.83 7.40
CA LEU A 122 13.89 2.90 8.16
C LEU A 122 14.53 2.40 9.45
N GLU A 123 15.74 2.88 9.80
CA GLU A 123 16.48 2.46 11.01
C GLU A 123 16.67 0.92 11.11
N ILE A 124 17.01 0.27 9.98
CA ILE A 124 17.25 -1.17 9.86
C ILE A 124 18.63 -1.52 9.29
N ASP A 125 19.53 -0.56 9.18
CA ASP A 125 20.88 -0.75 8.65
C ASP A 125 21.68 -1.84 9.42
N GLN A 126 21.55 -1.91 10.73
CA GLN A 126 22.14 -2.93 11.58
C GLN A 126 21.53 -4.34 11.42
N LEU A 127 20.46 -4.47 10.61
CA LEU A 127 19.74 -5.74 10.39
C LEU A 127 20.00 -6.33 9.00
N LEU A 128 20.79 -5.67 8.15
CA LEU A 128 20.93 -6.03 6.72
C LEU A 128 21.38 -7.47 6.49
N ASP A 129 22.21 -8.04 7.37
CA ASP A 129 22.68 -9.42 7.27
C ASP A 129 21.76 -10.46 7.88
N ARG A 130 20.71 -10.02 8.61
CA ARG A 130 19.75 -10.94 9.23
C ARG A 130 18.77 -11.50 8.23
N ARG A 131 18.23 -12.70 8.52
CA ARG A 131 17.12 -13.30 7.79
C ARG A 131 15.77 -12.98 8.46
N PRO A 132 14.64 -13.02 7.74
CA PRO A 132 13.32 -12.71 8.29
C PRO A 132 12.96 -13.49 9.56
N ALA A 133 13.41 -14.75 9.71
CA ALA A 133 13.16 -15.55 10.91
C ALA A 133 13.74 -14.93 12.21
N ALA A 134 14.80 -14.13 12.09
CA ALA A 134 15.48 -13.46 13.21
C ALA A 134 14.97 -12.04 13.48
N LEU A 135 13.83 -11.64 12.89
CA LEU A 135 13.27 -10.29 13.01
C LEU A 135 11.98 -10.28 13.80
N SER A 136 11.76 -9.23 14.59
CA SER A 136 10.46 -8.93 15.20
C SER A 136 9.42 -8.53 14.14
N GLY A 137 8.13 -8.52 14.52
CA GLY A 137 7.05 -8.09 13.62
C GLY A 137 7.28 -6.71 13.02
N GLY A 138 7.60 -5.70 13.84
CA GLY A 138 7.90 -4.34 13.37
C GLY A 138 9.13 -4.26 12.47
N GLN A 139 10.17 -5.05 12.76
CA GLN A 139 11.34 -5.13 11.87
C GLN A 139 10.98 -5.73 10.52
N LYS A 140 10.17 -6.80 10.48
CA LYS A 140 9.65 -7.38 9.22
C LYS A 140 8.84 -6.36 8.43
N GLN A 141 8.01 -5.58 9.11
CA GLN A 141 7.23 -4.50 8.51
C GLN A 141 8.13 -3.45 7.86
N ARG A 142 9.14 -2.94 8.58
CA ARG A 142 10.10 -1.97 8.05
C ARG A 142 10.85 -2.53 6.82
N VAL A 143 11.23 -3.80 6.84
CA VAL A 143 11.87 -4.45 5.67
C VAL A 143 10.91 -4.54 4.48
N ALA A 144 9.63 -4.86 4.70
CA ALA A 144 8.63 -4.91 3.65
C ALA A 144 8.39 -3.52 3.02
N ILE A 145 8.32 -2.48 3.85
CA ILE A 145 8.25 -1.08 3.41
C ILE A 145 9.51 -0.70 2.63
N GLY A 146 10.71 -1.06 3.13
CA GLY A 146 11.98 -0.77 2.44
C GLY A 146 12.08 -1.41 1.06
N ARG A 147 11.59 -2.65 0.94
CA ARG A 147 11.48 -3.34 -0.34
C ARG A 147 10.55 -2.63 -1.33
N ALA A 148 9.50 -1.98 -0.82
CA ALA A 148 8.59 -1.18 -1.64
C ALA A 148 9.23 0.16 -2.04
N ILE A 149 9.82 0.90 -1.10
CA ILE A 149 10.43 2.22 -1.30
C ILE A 149 11.55 2.19 -2.33
N ILE A 150 12.43 1.17 -2.26
CA ILE A 150 13.63 1.10 -3.09
C ILE A 150 13.33 1.07 -4.59
N ARG A 151 12.10 0.70 -4.94
CA ARG A 151 11.60 0.68 -6.32
C ARG A 151 11.21 2.05 -6.85
N LYS A 152 11.05 3.06 -5.98
CA LYS A 152 10.53 4.40 -6.28
C LYS A 152 9.20 4.32 -7.05
N PRO A 153 8.16 3.75 -6.45
CA PRO A 153 6.89 3.57 -7.13
C PRO A 153 6.15 4.89 -7.28
N LYS A 154 5.17 4.93 -8.20
CA LYS A 154 4.19 6.02 -8.32
C LYS A 154 3.29 6.13 -7.09
N ALA A 155 2.85 4.99 -6.57
CA ALA A 155 2.10 4.91 -5.32
C ALA A 155 2.42 3.63 -4.53
N PHE A 156 2.27 3.72 -3.20
CA PHE A 156 2.32 2.58 -2.29
C PHE A 156 0.92 2.05 -2.02
N LEU A 157 0.76 0.75 -2.13
CA LEU A 157 -0.47 0.04 -1.82
C LEU A 157 -0.23 -0.82 -0.58
N MET A 158 -0.93 -0.56 0.52
CA MET A 158 -0.70 -1.22 1.80
C MET A 158 -1.97 -1.94 2.27
N ASP A 159 -1.93 -3.28 2.25
CA ASP A 159 -3.05 -4.14 2.63
C ASP A 159 -2.91 -4.58 4.10
N GLU A 160 -3.61 -3.91 5.01
CA GLU A 160 -3.61 -4.14 6.47
C GLU A 160 -2.21 -4.31 7.07
N PRO A 161 -1.24 -3.43 6.79
CA PRO A 161 0.16 -3.69 7.10
C PRO A 161 0.46 -3.76 8.61
N LEU A 162 -0.39 -3.20 9.48
CA LEU A 162 -0.17 -3.17 10.92
C LEU A 162 -0.99 -4.20 11.71
N SER A 163 -1.86 -4.98 11.04
CA SER A 163 -2.80 -5.89 11.70
C SER A 163 -2.13 -6.97 12.55
N ASN A 164 -0.94 -7.42 12.17
CA ASN A 164 -0.18 -8.48 12.85
C ASN A 164 0.74 -7.97 13.97
N LEU A 165 0.64 -6.68 14.36
CA LEU A 165 1.45 -6.07 15.41
C LEU A 165 0.63 -5.93 16.71
N ASP A 166 1.32 -6.00 17.86
CA ASP A 166 0.73 -5.67 19.14
C ASP A 166 0.37 -4.16 19.22
N ALA A 167 -0.50 -3.79 20.16
CA ALA A 167 -1.05 -2.44 20.25
C ALA A 167 0.02 -1.35 20.44
N LYS A 168 1.06 -1.62 21.23
CA LYS A 168 2.15 -0.66 21.48
C LYS A 168 2.97 -0.43 20.23
N LEU A 169 3.37 -1.50 19.55
CA LEU A 169 4.16 -1.44 18.33
C LEU A 169 3.35 -0.82 17.18
N ARG A 170 2.04 -1.14 17.09
CA ARG A 170 1.12 -0.52 16.11
C ARG A 170 1.06 0.99 16.29
N ALA A 171 0.95 1.48 17.53
CA ALA A 171 0.96 2.92 17.81
C ALA A 171 2.26 3.60 17.37
N GLN A 172 3.41 2.97 17.61
CA GLN A 172 4.70 3.47 17.13
C GLN A 172 4.78 3.50 15.62
N MET A 173 4.38 2.41 14.95
CA MET A 173 4.43 2.29 13.49
C MET A 173 3.52 3.30 12.79
N ARG A 174 2.38 3.68 13.38
CA ARG A 174 1.54 4.77 12.85
C ARG A 174 2.30 6.09 12.77
N VAL A 175 2.98 6.46 13.85
CA VAL A 175 3.79 7.70 13.87
C VAL A 175 4.89 7.64 12.81
N GLU A 176 5.54 6.48 12.66
CA GLU A 176 6.58 6.28 11.64
C GLU A 176 6.03 6.39 10.22
N LEU A 177 4.85 5.81 9.94
CA LEU A 177 4.21 5.90 8.63
C LEU A 177 3.86 7.34 8.25
N VAL A 178 3.38 8.17 9.20
CA VAL A 178 3.13 9.60 8.97
C VAL A 178 4.42 10.33 8.62
N LYS A 179 5.50 10.08 9.36
CA LYS A 179 6.82 10.68 9.08
C LYS A 179 7.33 10.25 7.71
N LEU A 180 7.22 8.97 7.42
CA LEU A 180 7.65 8.38 6.16
C LEU A 180 6.89 8.95 4.96
N HIS A 181 5.57 9.09 5.07
CA HIS A 181 4.76 9.72 4.02
C HIS A 181 5.23 11.14 3.71
N LYS A 182 5.45 11.96 4.75
CA LYS A 182 5.98 13.34 4.60
C LYS A 182 7.37 13.37 3.98
N GLN A 183 8.21 12.39 4.29
CA GLN A 183 9.59 12.31 3.79
C GLN A 183 9.66 11.82 2.35
N LEU A 184 8.81 10.86 1.98
CA LEU A 184 8.81 10.25 0.65
C LEU A 184 8.04 11.09 -0.37
N ASP A 185 7.11 11.93 0.08
CA ASP A 185 6.28 12.80 -0.75
C ASP A 185 5.60 12.02 -1.90
N THR A 186 5.02 10.86 -1.56
CA THR A 186 4.47 9.89 -2.51
C THR A 186 3.07 9.48 -2.10
N THR A 187 2.19 9.21 -3.06
CA THR A 187 0.82 8.73 -2.82
C THR A 187 0.81 7.39 -2.09
N ILE A 188 -0.04 7.26 -1.06
CA ILE A 188 -0.26 6.02 -0.32
C ILE A 188 -1.74 5.67 -0.35
N ILE A 189 -2.06 4.41 -0.68
CA ILE A 189 -3.39 3.83 -0.52
C ILE A 189 -3.28 2.73 0.52
N TYR A 190 -4.02 2.87 1.59
CA TYR A 190 -3.91 2.04 2.79
C TYR A 190 -5.25 1.41 3.14
N VAL A 191 -5.26 0.11 3.34
CA VAL A 191 -6.45 -0.64 3.76
C VAL A 191 -6.34 -0.96 5.24
N THR A 192 -7.41 -0.71 5.98
CA THR A 192 -7.54 -1.10 7.39
C THR A 192 -8.99 -1.34 7.79
N HIS A 193 -9.20 -2.06 8.88
CA HIS A 193 -10.47 -2.13 9.59
C HIS A 193 -10.44 -1.32 10.91
N ASP A 194 -9.29 -0.70 11.24
CA ASP A 194 -9.09 0.10 12.47
C ASP A 194 -9.39 1.58 12.19
N GLN A 195 -10.47 2.08 12.80
CA GLN A 195 -10.89 3.49 12.68
C GLN A 195 -9.83 4.46 13.22
N THR A 196 -9.08 4.06 14.25
CA THR A 196 -8.00 4.90 14.80
C THR A 196 -6.88 5.08 13.79
N GLU A 197 -6.53 4.04 13.03
CA GLU A 197 -5.58 4.16 11.93
C GLU A 197 -6.10 5.11 10.86
N ALA A 198 -7.36 4.96 10.45
CA ALA A 198 -7.97 5.81 9.44
C ALA A 198 -7.91 7.29 9.83
N MET A 199 -8.31 7.61 11.06
CA MET A 199 -8.37 8.98 11.56
C MET A 199 -7.00 9.61 11.79
N THR A 200 -5.95 8.80 12.05
CA THR A 200 -4.61 9.32 12.39
C THR A 200 -3.64 9.38 11.21
N LEU A 201 -3.81 8.53 10.20
CA LEU A 201 -2.89 8.41 9.07
C LEU A 201 -3.36 9.16 7.83
N GLY A 202 -4.68 9.14 7.56
CA GLY A 202 -5.24 9.57 6.29
C GLY A 202 -5.28 11.08 6.10
N THR A 203 -5.04 11.52 4.87
CA THR A 203 -5.46 12.84 4.39
C THR A 203 -6.86 12.78 3.79
N LYS A 204 -7.26 11.61 3.30
CA LYS A 204 -8.58 11.28 2.76
C LYS A 204 -9.00 9.89 3.24
N ILE A 205 -10.23 9.76 3.71
CA ILE A 205 -10.82 8.49 4.14
C ILE A 205 -11.94 8.11 3.17
N VAL A 206 -11.99 6.85 2.79
CA VAL A 206 -13.05 6.23 2.00
C VAL A 206 -13.69 5.15 2.88
N VAL A 207 -14.90 5.42 3.34
CA VAL A 207 -15.69 4.46 4.14
C VAL A 207 -16.40 3.51 3.18
N MET A 208 -16.17 2.22 3.37
CA MET A 208 -16.70 1.17 2.48
C MET A 208 -17.60 0.21 3.26
N LYS A 209 -18.71 -0.21 2.62
CA LYS A 209 -19.60 -1.25 3.11
C LYS A 209 -20.24 -1.97 1.91
N ASP A 210 -20.28 -3.31 1.97
CA ASP A 210 -20.95 -4.16 0.97
C ASP A 210 -20.54 -3.85 -0.49
N GLY A 211 -19.26 -3.61 -0.72
CA GLY A 211 -18.70 -3.30 -2.05
C GLY A 211 -18.89 -1.85 -2.52
N LEU A 212 -19.56 -1.01 -1.73
CA LEU A 212 -19.91 0.36 -2.08
C LEU A 212 -19.14 1.37 -1.25
N ILE A 213 -18.85 2.54 -1.83
CA ILE A 213 -18.44 3.72 -1.08
C ILE A 213 -19.65 4.28 -0.36
N GLN A 214 -19.55 4.45 0.95
CA GLN A 214 -20.58 5.09 1.76
C GLN A 214 -20.29 6.58 1.92
N GLN A 215 -19.01 6.93 2.12
CA GLN A 215 -18.58 8.30 2.34
C GLN A 215 -17.13 8.47 1.95
N VAL A 216 -16.77 9.67 1.46
CA VAL A 216 -15.40 10.09 1.17
C VAL A 216 -15.19 11.48 1.76
N GLY A 217 -14.09 11.67 2.48
CA GLY A 217 -13.77 12.99 3.03
C GLY A 217 -12.45 13.02 3.80
N ALA A 218 -12.09 14.22 4.25
CA ALA A 218 -11.00 14.38 5.22
C ALA A 218 -11.41 13.77 6.58
N PRO A 219 -10.45 13.31 7.42
CA PRO A 219 -10.75 12.73 8.73
C PRO A 219 -11.74 13.55 9.57
N GLN A 220 -11.51 14.85 9.68
CA GLN A 220 -12.38 15.74 10.46
C GLN A 220 -13.82 15.76 9.90
N SER A 221 -13.99 15.80 8.57
CA SER A 221 -15.31 15.82 7.94
C SER A 221 -16.08 14.51 8.19
N ILE A 222 -15.39 13.37 8.16
CA ILE A 222 -15.99 12.05 8.46
C ILE A 222 -16.39 11.96 9.93
N TYR A 223 -15.59 12.54 10.84
CA TYR A 223 -15.90 12.55 12.28
C TYR A 223 -17.10 13.42 12.61
N ASP A 224 -17.22 14.60 12.00
CA ASP A 224 -18.26 15.58 12.29
C ASP A 224 -19.61 15.18 11.66
N ASN A 225 -19.58 14.38 10.58
CA ASN A 225 -20.78 13.92 9.85
C ASN A 225 -20.64 12.39 9.59
N PRO A 226 -20.88 11.55 10.61
CA PRO A 226 -20.73 10.09 10.54
C PRO A 226 -21.82 9.40 9.71
#